data_926658c3260b8a8dde4fd728ea1b8c2a
#
_entry.id   926658c3260b8a8dde4fd728ea1b8c2a
#
_cell.length_a   1.000
_cell.length_b   1.000
_cell.length_c   1.000
_cell.angle_alpha   90.00
_cell.angle_beta   90.00
_cell.angle_gamma   90.00
#
_symmetry.space_group_name_H-M   'P 1'
#
loop_
_entity.id
_entity.type
_entity.pdbx_description
1 polymer ?
#
loop_
_entity_poly.entity_id
_entity_poly.type
_entity_poly.pdbx_seq_one_letter_code
_entity_poly.pdbx_strand_id
1 'polypeptide(L)'
;MVVSGVGPVAAALATARALEREDFDLAVSAGIGGAYPGSGLRPGDLAVSGRIVQADLGAQDSERWLDLEALGLSILPDAPHTASFAVWEGAADLAARVGAGYGPLLTLSTVTGTPAQAQALAARFPGALTEGMEGAGVAHAALLAGVPALEVRGVSNPVGPRDRAAWRISEALAATRRGLEGLLEL
;
A
#
# COMPACT_ATOMS: atom_id res chain seq x y z
N MET A 1 0.06 -17.75 5.64
CA MET A 1 -0.14 -16.88 4.46
C MET A 1 -1.57 -17.05 3.95
N VAL A 2 -2.26 -15.95 3.64
CA VAL A 2 -3.66 -15.93 3.17
C VAL A 2 -3.72 -15.21 1.81
N VAL A 3 -4.48 -15.74 0.86
CA VAL A 3 -4.78 -15.06 -0.40
C VAL A 3 -6.08 -14.27 -0.20
N SER A 4 -5.99 -12.94 -0.28
CA SER A 4 -7.10 -12.04 0.08
C SER A 4 -8.15 -11.83 -1.01
N GLY A 5 -7.81 -12.08 -2.28
CA GLY A 5 -8.54 -11.53 -3.42
C GLY A 5 -8.17 -10.07 -3.68
N VAL A 6 -8.86 -9.43 -4.63
CA VAL A 6 -8.54 -8.08 -5.12
C VAL A 6 -9.35 -7.02 -4.36
N GLY A 7 -8.68 -5.93 -4.02
CA GLY A 7 -9.29 -4.74 -3.46
C GLY A 7 -9.29 -4.67 -1.93
N PRO A 8 -9.47 -3.44 -1.38
CA PRO A 8 -9.30 -3.20 0.05
C PRO A 8 -10.34 -3.94 0.90
N VAL A 9 -11.56 -4.10 0.40
CA VAL A 9 -12.64 -4.82 1.13
C VAL A 9 -12.30 -6.31 1.27
N ALA A 10 -11.87 -6.97 0.18
CA ALA A 10 -11.49 -8.37 0.19
C ALA A 10 -10.28 -8.59 1.12
N ALA A 11 -9.29 -7.70 1.05
CA ALA A 11 -8.11 -7.74 1.89
C ALA A 11 -8.45 -7.55 3.38
N ALA A 12 -9.31 -6.58 3.72
CA ALA A 12 -9.73 -6.35 5.10
C ALA A 12 -10.46 -7.57 5.68
N LEU A 13 -11.41 -8.14 4.94
CA LEU A 13 -12.16 -9.33 5.39
C LEU A 13 -11.25 -10.54 5.58
N ALA A 14 -10.33 -10.78 4.65
CA ALA A 14 -9.40 -11.90 4.75
C ALA A 14 -8.46 -11.75 5.94
N THR A 15 -7.94 -10.52 6.17
CA THR A 15 -7.07 -10.20 7.30
C THR A 15 -7.80 -10.32 8.63
N ALA A 16 -8.98 -9.72 8.78
CA ALA A 16 -9.78 -9.81 9.99
C ALA A 16 -10.06 -11.27 10.38
N ARG A 17 -10.47 -12.09 9.41
CA ARG A 17 -10.70 -13.53 9.64
C ARG A 17 -9.45 -14.31 10.02
N ALA A 18 -8.27 -13.89 9.58
CA ALA A 18 -7.02 -14.52 9.99
C ALA A 18 -6.67 -14.13 11.44
N LEU A 19 -6.76 -12.83 11.75
CA LEU A 19 -6.46 -12.29 13.09
C LEU A 19 -7.43 -12.77 14.18
N GLU A 20 -8.65 -13.15 13.81
CA GLU A 20 -9.62 -13.78 14.75
C GLU A 20 -9.25 -15.22 15.12
N ARG A 21 -8.39 -15.90 14.37
CA ARG A 21 -8.09 -17.33 14.58
C ARG A 21 -6.84 -17.57 15.39
N GLU A 22 -5.88 -16.71 15.26
CA GLU A 22 -4.54 -16.86 15.85
C GLU A 22 -3.99 -15.47 16.19
N ASP A 23 -3.13 -15.39 17.20
CA ASP A 23 -2.39 -14.19 17.54
C ASP A 23 -1.23 -13.99 16.56
N PHE A 24 -1.06 -12.76 16.09
CA PHE A 24 0.02 -12.37 15.18
C PHE A 24 0.70 -11.09 15.68
N ASP A 25 2.01 -11.05 15.55
CA ASP A 25 2.82 -9.88 15.89
C ASP A 25 2.82 -8.83 14.76
N LEU A 26 2.49 -9.22 13.53
CA LEU A 26 2.55 -8.37 12.35
C LEU A 26 1.60 -8.85 11.25
N ALA A 27 0.85 -7.94 10.66
CA ALA A 27 0.06 -8.16 9.44
C ALA A 27 0.78 -7.56 8.23
N VAL A 28 1.07 -8.38 7.22
CA VAL A 28 1.82 -7.95 6.03
C VAL A 28 0.96 -8.03 4.77
N SER A 29 0.78 -6.89 4.10
CA SER A 29 0.27 -6.85 2.72
C SER A 29 1.44 -7.02 1.76
N ALA A 30 1.45 -8.10 0.99
CA ALA A 30 2.54 -8.38 0.04
C ALA A 30 2.01 -8.65 -1.36
N GLY A 31 2.63 -8.06 -2.37
CA GLY A 31 2.23 -8.21 -3.76
C GLY A 31 3.03 -7.33 -4.71
N ILE A 32 2.50 -7.16 -5.92
CA ILE A 32 3.07 -6.25 -6.92
C ILE A 32 2.39 -4.89 -6.87
N GLY A 33 3.06 -3.85 -7.40
CA GLY A 33 2.51 -2.50 -7.52
C GLY A 33 3.06 -1.74 -8.71
N GLY A 34 2.38 -0.66 -9.10
CA GLY A 34 2.88 0.31 -10.05
C GLY A 34 3.73 1.38 -9.36
N ALA A 35 4.85 1.81 -9.95
CA ALA A 35 5.68 2.88 -9.42
C ALA A 35 5.22 4.25 -9.90
N TYR A 36 5.10 5.21 -8.97
CA TYR A 36 4.74 6.59 -9.29
C TYR A 36 5.86 7.36 -10.00
N PRO A 37 5.52 8.33 -10.87
CA PRO A 37 6.49 9.29 -11.39
C PRO A 37 7.23 9.99 -10.25
N GLY A 38 8.55 10.05 -10.33
CA GLY A 38 9.38 10.69 -9.29
C GLY A 38 9.73 9.81 -8.09
N SER A 39 9.19 8.60 -7.97
CA SER A 39 9.57 7.65 -6.91
C SER A 39 11.02 7.16 -6.99
N GLY A 40 11.65 7.27 -8.15
CA GLY A 40 12.96 6.69 -8.43
C GLY A 40 12.95 5.18 -8.68
N LEU A 41 11.82 4.51 -8.51
CA LEU A 41 11.69 3.06 -8.66
C LEU A 41 11.39 2.64 -10.09
N ARG A 42 11.87 1.46 -10.46
CA ARG A 42 11.71 0.83 -11.77
C ARG A 42 11.16 -0.59 -11.62
N PRO A 43 10.58 -1.18 -12.67
CA PRO A 43 10.17 -2.59 -12.65
C PRO A 43 11.31 -3.52 -12.19
N GLY A 44 11.00 -4.39 -11.20
CA GLY A 44 11.96 -5.25 -10.52
C GLY A 44 12.51 -4.70 -9.21
N ASP A 45 12.32 -3.41 -8.92
CA ASP A 45 12.64 -2.82 -7.63
C ASP A 45 11.62 -3.21 -6.57
N LEU A 46 11.98 -2.95 -5.31
CA LEU A 46 11.17 -3.24 -4.13
C LEU A 46 10.81 -1.95 -3.41
N ALA A 47 9.58 -1.86 -2.94
CA ALA A 47 9.10 -0.81 -2.05
C ALA A 47 8.61 -1.41 -0.72
N VAL A 48 8.98 -0.78 0.38
CA VAL A 48 8.50 -1.04 1.75
C VAL A 48 7.78 0.19 2.24
N SER A 49 6.62 0.00 2.87
CA SER A 49 5.81 1.11 3.33
C SER A 49 6.47 1.85 4.50
N GLY A 50 6.63 3.17 4.37
CA GLY A 50 6.83 4.10 5.48
C GLY A 50 5.49 4.62 6.00
N ARG A 51 4.44 4.45 5.20
CA ARG A 51 3.04 4.73 5.49
C ARG A 51 2.16 3.98 4.48
N ILE A 52 1.01 3.49 4.92
CA ILE A 52 -0.01 2.91 4.03
C ILE A 52 -1.16 3.90 3.95
N VAL A 53 -1.63 4.22 2.74
CA VAL A 53 -2.66 5.25 2.54
C VAL A 53 -3.76 4.74 1.62
N GLN A 54 -5.02 4.83 2.04
CA GLN A 54 -6.15 4.67 1.12
C GLN A 54 -6.39 6.00 0.39
N ALA A 55 -5.85 6.10 -0.81
CA ALA A 55 -5.71 7.37 -1.52
C ALA A 55 -6.98 7.83 -2.24
N ASP A 56 -7.98 6.96 -2.36
CA ASP A 56 -9.27 7.22 -3.01
C ASP A 56 -10.45 7.32 -2.05
N LEU A 57 -10.19 7.37 -0.73
CA LEU A 57 -11.23 7.54 0.28
C LEU A 57 -11.37 9.02 0.64
N GLY A 58 -12.46 9.64 0.20
CA GLY A 58 -12.74 11.06 0.37
C GLY A 58 -13.86 11.52 -0.54
N ALA A 59 -13.92 12.81 -0.84
CA ALA A 59 -14.89 13.39 -1.75
C ALA A 59 -14.23 14.22 -2.85
N GLN A 60 -14.83 14.22 -4.03
CA GLN A 60 -14.46 15.13 -5.10
C GLN A 60 -15.46 16.28 -5.14
N ASP A 61 -15.00 17.49 -4.83
CA ASP A 61 -15.77 18.72 -4.96
C ASP A 61 -15.22 19.53 -6.15
N SER A 62 -15.88 19.38 -7.28
CA SER A 62 -15.43 19.90 -8.59
C SER A 62 -14.00 19.41 -8.90
N GLU A 63 -13.01 20.29 -8.91
CA GLU A 63 -11.61 19.92 -9.13
C GLU A 63 -10.83 19.67 -7.82
N ARG A 64 -11.48 19.87 -6.66
CA ARG A 64 -10.87 19.74 -5.33
C ARG A 64 -11.12 18.37 -4.75
N TRP A 65 -10.05 17.72 -4.30
CA TRP A 65 -10.15 16.54 -3.46
C TRP A 65 -10.26 16.94 -1.99
N LEU A 66 -11.22 16.35 -1.28
CA LEU A 66 -11.40 16.49 0.15
C LEU A 66 -11.14 15.13 0.79
N ASP A 67 -10.13 15.05 1.64
CA ASP A 67 -9.85 13.88 2.45
C ASP A 67 -10.80 13.79 3.67
N LEU A 68 -10.66 12.73 4.45
CA LEU A 68 -11.53 12.54 5.62
C LEU A 68 -11.37 13.63 6.67
N GLU A 69 -10.17 14.19 6.84
CA GLU A 69 -9.92 15.28 7.78
C GLU A 69 -10.67 16.54 7.37
N ALA A 70 -10.57 16.92 6.09
CA ALA A 70 -11.31 18.06 5.54
C ALA A 70 -12.84 17.88 5.60
N LEU A 71 -13.31 16.62 5.56
CA LEU A 71 -14.73 16.27 5.68
C LEU A 71 -15.20 16.14 7.12
N GLY A 72 -14.31 16.16 8.11
CA GLY A 72 -14.65 15.89 9.51
C GLY A 72 -15.09 14.44 9.76
N LEU A 73 -14.64 13.51 8.91
CA LEU A 73 -14.98 12.08 8.98
C LEU A 73 -13.81 11.26 9.52
N SER A 74 -14.11 10.10 10.07
CA SER A 74 -13.13 9.12 10.56
C SER A 74 -13.45 7.73 10.05
N ILE A 75 -12.40 6.90 9.86
CA ILE A 75 -12.57 5.46 9.61
C ILE A 75 -12.84 4.66 10.86
N LEU A 76 -12.66 5.25 12.05
CA LEU A 76 -12.99 4.66 13.33
C LEU A 76 -14.19 5.39 13.95
N PRO A 77 -15.17 4.66 14.54
CA PRO A 77 -16.35 5.29 15.11
C PRO A 77 -16.05 6.12 16.37
N ASP A 78 -15.07 5.67 17.16
CA ASP A 78 -14.83 6.19 18.52
C ASP A 78 -13.52 6.99 18.66
N ALA A 79 -12.77 7.17 17.57
CA ALA A 79 -11.51 7.91 17.58
C ALA A 79 -11.25 8.59 16.24
N PRO A 80 -10.68 9.80 16.22
CA PRO A 80 -10.30 10.45 14.97
C PRO A 80 -9.16 9.66 14.31
N HIS A 81 -9.42 9.15 13.13
CA HIS A 81 -8.41 8.45 12.34
C HIS A 81 -8.65 8.70 10.85
N THR A 82 -7.64 9.18 10.16
CA THR A 82 -7.66 9.34 8.71
C THR A 82 -7.40 8.01 8.02
N ALA A 83 -7.57 7.95 6.71
CA ALA A 83 -7.26 6.78 5.90
C ALA A 83 -5.74 6.61 5.64
N SER A 84 -4.91 7.01 6.60
CA SER A 84 -3.43 6.97 6.54
C SER A 84 -2.88 6.23 7.76
N PHE A 85 -2.33 5.05 7.55
CA PHE A 85 -1.96 4.10 8.59
C PHE A 85 -0.46 4.17 8.87
N ALA A 86 -0.10 4.23 10.17
CA ALA A 86 1.25 3.99 10.61
C ALA A 86 1.66 2.54 10.32
N VAL A 87 2.94 2.32 10.12
CA VAL A 87 3.49 1.00 9.83
C VAL A 87 4.26 0.45 11.02
N TRP A 88 4.55 -0.83 10.98
CA TRP A 88 5.44 -1.51 11.91
C TRP A 88 6.77 -0.75 12.06
N GLU A 89 7.27 -0.62 13.28
CA GLU A 89 8.46 0.18 13.62
C GLU A 89 9.75 -0.28 12.93
N GLY A 90 9.89 -1.59 12.66
CA GLY A 90 11.03 -2.16 11.92
C GLY A 90 11.01 -1.96 10.41
N ALA A 91 10.02 -1.26 9.85
CA ALA A 91 9.86 -1.11 8.39
C ALA A 91 11.04 -0.38 7.72
N ALA A 92 11.62 0.64 8.37
CA ALA A 92 12.78 1.37 7.84
C ALA A 92 14.04 0.50 7.80
N ASP A 93 14.27 -0.29 8.84
CA ASP A 93 15.41 -1.20 8.93
C ASP A 93 15.29 -2.33 7.91
N LEU A 94 14.09 -2.86 7.72
CA LEU A 94 13.80 -3.80 6.63
C LEU A 94 14.15 -3.20 5.27
N ALA A 95 13.65 -1.99 4.98
CA ALA A 95 13.90 -1.32 3.71
C ALA A 95 15.40 -1.14 3.44
N ALA A 96 16.14 -0.69 4.44
CA ALA A 96 17.60 -0.54 4.35
C ALA A 96 18.31 -1.88 4.10
N ARG A 97 17.92 -2.92 4.83
CA ARG A 97 18.49 -4.28 4.73
C ARG A 97 18.32 -4.86 3.32
N VAL A 98 17.13 -4.74 2.75
CA VAL A 98 16.82 -5.36 1.44
C VAL A 98 17.07 -4.42 0.25
N GLY A 99 17.55 -3.20 0.48
CA GLY A 99 17.79 -2.20 -0.55
C GLY A 99 16.51 -1.73 -1.24
N ALA A 100 15.42 -1.60 -0.49
CA ALA A 100 14.12 -1.16 -1.00
C ALA A 100 13.93 0.35 -0.90
N GLY A 101 13.06 0.91 -1.74
CA GLY A 101 12.50 2.23 -1.51
C GLY A 101 11.65 2.24 -0.24
N TYR A 102 11.74 3.33 0.55
CA TYR A 102 10.96 3.50 1.77
C TYR A 102 10.15 4.79 1.69
N GLY A 103 8.82 4.70 1.80
CA GLY A 103 7.91 5.84 1.66
C GLY A 103 6.43 5.44 1.62
N PRO A 104 5.52 6.37 1.34
CA PRO A 104 4.10 6.08 1.27
C PRO A 104 3.78 5.09 0.14
N LEU A 105 2.99 4.04 0.45
CA LEU A 105 2.37 3.16 -0.53
C LEU A 105 0.87 3.44 -0.57
N LEU A 106 0.33 3.65 -1.78
CA LEU A 106 -1.05 4.05 -1.98
C LEU A 106 -1.93 2.86 -2.33
N THR A 107 -3.12 2.81 -1.73
CA THR A 107 -4.17 1.85 -2.07
C THR A 107 -5.28 2.57 -2.82
N LEU A 108 -5.69 2.00 -3.95
CA LEU A 108 -6.75 2.50 -4.80
C LEU A 108 -7.71 1.38 -5.18
N SER A 109 -9.01 1.63 -5.09
CA SER A 109 -10.06 0.71 -5.59
C SER A 109 -10.07 0.67 -7.12
N THR A 110 -9.68 1.78 -7.77
CA THR A 110 -9.48 1.88 -9.22
C THR A 110 -8.06 2.33 -9.50
N VAL A 111 -7.23 1.42 -10.02
CA VAL A 111 -5.84 1.74 -10.36
C VAL A 111 -5.73 2.78 -11.47
N THR A 112 -4.68 3.57 -11.41
CA THR A 112 -4.42 4.70 -12.27
C THR A 112 -4.16 4.28 -13.72
N GLY A 113 -4.89 4.88 -14.67
CA GLY A 113 -4.82 4.54 -16.10
C GLY A 113 -4.20 5.61 -17.00
N THR A 114 -3.90 6.81 -16.47
CA THR A 114 -3.38 7.92 -17.28
C THR A 114 -2.20 8.63 -16.61
N PRO A 115 -1.28 9.24 -17.39
CA PRO A 115 -0.19 10.03 -16.83
C PRO A 115 -0.67 11.21 -15.97
N ALA A 116 -1.76 11.87 -16.38
CA ALA A 116 -2.31 13.01 -15.65
C ALA A 116 -2.82 12.61 -14.25
N GLN A 117 -3.52 11.47 -14.16
CA GLN A 117 -3.96 10.92 -12.86
C GLN A 117 -2.77 10.52 -11.99
N ALA A 118 -1.73 9.90 -12.59
CA ALA A 118 -0.50 9.53 -11.87
C ALA A 118 0.20 10.76 -11.27
N GLN A 119 0.32 11.83 -12.06
CA GLN A 119 0.90 13.10 -11.60
C GLN A 119 0.05 13.75 -10.50
N ALA A 120 -1.27 13.74 -10.64
CA ALA A 120 -2.18 14.31 -9.64
C ALA A 120 -2.09 13.57 -8.30
N LEU A 121 -2.00 12.25 -8.32
CA LEU A 121 -1.81 11.44 -7.11
C LEU A 121 -0.43 11.63 -6.49
N ALA A 122 0.64 11.67 -7.29
CA ALA A 122 2.00 11.95 -6.81
C ALA A 122 2.12 13.35 -6.18
N ALA A 123 1.41 14.34 -6.72
CA ALA A 123 1.35 15.69 -6.15
C ALA A 123 0.53 15.74 -4.86
N ARG A 124 -0.57 14.98 -4.78
CA ARG A 124 -1.42 14.88 -3.57
C ARG A 124 -0.73 14.14 -2.43
N PHE A 125 0.08 13.14 -2.74
CA PHE A 125 0.80 12.31 -1.78
C PHE A 125 2.31 12.40 -2.03
N PRO A 126 2.98 13.47 -1.57
CA PRO A 126 4.40 13.66 -1.81
C PRO A 126 5.24 12.48 -1.29
N GLY A 127 6.16 12.01 -2.12
CA GLY A 127 7.01 10.87 -1.82
C GLY A 127 6.34 9.51 -2.03
N ALA A 128 5.10 9.43 -2.55
CA ALA A 128 4.46 8.17 -2.87
C ALA A 128 5.32 7.31 -3.81
N LEU A 129 5.53 6.06 -3.42
CA LEU A 129 6.37 5.12 -4.15
C LEU A 129 5.58 4.29 -5.14
N THR A 130 4.56 3.59 -4.66
CA THR A 130 3.77 2.66 -5.48
C THR A 130 2.28 2.77 -5.22
N GLU A 131 1.48 2.27 -6.15
CA GLU A 131 0.07 1.95 -5.92
C GLU A 131 -0.20 0.45 -5.99
N GLY A 132 -1.12 0.01 -5.14
CA GLY A 132 -1.72 -1.32 -5.12
C GLY A 132 -3.21 -1.23 -4.84
N MET A 133 -3.85 -2.36 -4.57
CA MET A 133 -5.31 -2.39 -4.34
C MET A 133 -5.69 -2.92 -2.94
N GLU A 134 -4.77 -3.41 -2.13
CA GLU A 134 -5.07 -4.20 -0.92
C GLU A 134 -4.53 -3.58 0.38
N GLY A 135 -3.42 -2.86 0.34
CA GLY A 135 -2.64 -2.47 1.52
C GLY A 135 -3.44 -1.80 2.63
N ALA A 136 -4.26 -0.81 2.28
CA ALA A 136 -5.10 -0.12 3.26
C ALA A 136 -6.15 -1.03 3.91
N GLY A 137 -6.66 -2.04 3.17
CA GLY A 137 -7.59 -3.01 3.74
C GLY A 137 -6.92 -3.88 4.81
N VAL A 138 -5.69 -4.35 4.54
CA VAL A 138 -4.88 -5.08 5.53
C VAL A 138 -4.58 -4.19 6.74
N ALA A 139 -4.11 -2.96 6.51
CA ALA A 139 -3.76 -2.03 7.58
C ALA A 139 -4.97 -1.64 8.45
N HIS A 140 -6.15 -1.45 7.86
CA HIS A 140 -7.36 -1.12 8.61
C HIS A 140 -7.80 -2.30 9.50
N ALA A 141 -7.81 -3.53 8.99
CA ALA A 141 -8.14 -4.71 9.80
C ALA A 141 -7.12 -4.92 10.93
N ALA A 142 -5.83 -4.74 10.65
CA ALA A 142 -4.76 -4.82 11.63
C ALA A 142 -4.90 -3.75 12.73
N LEU A 143 -5.24 -2.51 12.36
CA LEU A 143 -5.51 -1.40 13.29
C LEU A 143 -6.62 -1.76 14.27
N LEU A 144 -7.75 -2.30 13.78
CA LEU A 144 -8.88 -2.71 14.63
C LEU A 144 -8.51 -3.87 15.56
N ALA A 145 -7.61 -4.73 15.16
CA ALA A 145 -7.11 -5.84 15.97
C ALA A 145 -5.94 -5.46 16.91
N GLY A 146 -5.45 -4.22 16.84
CA GLY A 146 -4.27 -3.78 17.62
C GLY A 146 -2.96 -4.40 17.17
N VAL A 147 -2.89 -4.92 15.94
CA VAL A 147 -1.70 -5.56 15.35
C VAL A 147 -0.99 -4.57 14.42
N PRO A 148 0.35 -4.43 14.49
CA PRO A 148 1.10 -3.62 13.54
C PRO A 148 0.90 -4.08 12.09
N ALA A 149 0.97 -3.14 11.14
CA ALA A 149 0.84 -3.44 9.72
C ALA A 149 2.11 -3.07 8.94
N LEU A 150 2.36 -3.79 7.86
CA LEU A 150 3.42 -3.53 6.89
C LEU A 150 2.90 -3.78 5.48
N GLU A 151 3.41 -3.03 4.50
CA GLU A 151 3.18 -3.33 3.10
C GLU A 151 4.49 -3.43 2.34
N VAL A 152 4.60 -4.47 1.50
CA VAL A 152 5.78 -4.77 0.67
C VAL A 152 5.31 -4.98 -0.77
N ARG A 153 5.82 -4.16 -1.70
CA ARG A 153 5.45 -4.23 -3.12
C ARG A 153 6.67 -4.33 -4.03
N GLY A 154 6.72 -5.40 -4.83
CA GLY A 154 7.60 -5.43 -5.99
C GLY A 154 7.01 -4.60 -7.13
N VAL A 155 7.83 -3.79 -7.77
CA VAL A 155 7.39 -2.93 -8.86
C VAL A 155 7.23 -3.72 -10.16
N SER A 156 6.02 -3.73 -10.72
CA SER A 156 5.73 -4.42 -11.99
C SER A 156 5.75 -3.49 -13.21
N ASN A 157 5.38 -2.22 -13.03
CA ASN A 157 5.22 -1.24 -14.11
C ASN A 157 5.27 0.20 -13.57
N PRO A 158 5.46 1.20 -14.41
CA PRO A 158 5.15 2.58 -14.07
C PRO A 158 3.63 2.78 -13.94
N VAL A 159 3.18 3.62 -12.98
CA VAL A 159 1.79 4.07 -12.89
C VAL A 159 1.45 4.95 -14.09
N GLY A 160 0.31 4.70 -14.73
CA GLY A 160 -0.15 5.46 -15.89
C GLY A 160 -0.78 4.55 -16.96
N PRO A 161 -0.42 4.71 -18.23
CA PRO A 161 -1.01 3.91 -19.31
C PRO A 161 -0.87 2.42 -19.07
N ARG A 162 -1.97 1.68 -19.26
CA ARG A 162 -2.03 0.24 -18.99
C ARG A 162 -1.48 -0.61 -20.14
N ASP A 163 -0.20 -0.42 -20.48
CA ASP A 163 0.51 -1.31 -21.39
C ASP A 163 0.90 -2.61 -20.66
N ARG A 164 -0.03 -3.55 -20.63
CA ARG A 164 0.16 -4.83 -19.91
C ARG A 164 1.25 -5.71 -20.52
N ALA A 165 1.61 -5.52 -21.78
CA ALA A 165 2.68 -6.27 -22.42
C ALA A 165 4.07 -5.88 -21.87
N ALA A 166 4.21 -4.65 -21.39
CA ALA A 166 5.44 -4.15 -20.78
C ALA A 166 5.56 -4.47 -19.28
N TRP A 167 4.56 -5.11 -18.66
CA TRP A 167 4.60 -5.40 -17.22
C TRP A 167 5.60 -6.52 -16.89
N ARG A 168 6.42 -6.28 -15.88
CA ARG A 168 7.48 -7.19 -15.40
C ARG A 168 7.01 -7.95 -14.15
N ILE A 169 5.91 -8.69 -14.28
CA ILE A 169 5.25 -9.36 -13.14
C ILE A 169 6.17 -10.34 -12.42
N SER A 170 6.91 -11.17 -13.16
CA SER A 170 7.81 -12.17 -12.56
C SER A 170 8.93 -11.52 -11.74
N GLU A 171 9.49 -10.41 -12.23
CA GLU A 171 10.54 -9.66 -11.54
C GLU A 171 9.99 -8.97 -10.29
N ALA A 172 8.79 -8.40 -10.38
CA ALA A 172 8.09 -7.81 -9.24
C ALA A 172 7.81 -8.84 -8.14
N LEU A 173 7.31 -10.02 -8.50
CA LEU A 173 7.07 -11.10 -7.53
C LEU A 173 8.38 -11.59 -6.89
N ALA A 174 9.47 -11.68 -7.67
CA ALA A 174 10.79 -12.02 -7.12
C ALA A 174 11.28 -10.94 -6.14
N ALA A 175 11.05 -9.66 -6.43
CA ALA A 175 11.37 -8.55 -5.53
C ALA A 175 10.55 -8.63 -4.24
N THR A 176 9.23 -8.82 -4.34
CA THR A 176 8.36 -9.01 -3.17
C THR A 176 8.84 -10.16 -2.29
N ARG A 177 9.21 -11.29 -2.90
CA ARG A 177 9.74 -12.45 -2.18
C ARG A 177 11.01 -12.10 -1.40
N ARG A 178 11.97 -11.41 -2.02
CA ARG A 178 13.20 -10.94 -1.32
C ARG A 178 12.86 -10.07 -0.11
N GLY A 179 11.87 -9.19 -0.24
CA GLY A 179 11.41 -8.36 0.88
C GLY A 179 10.85 -9.18 2.03
N LEU A 180 10.06 -10.22 1.74
CA LEU A 180 9.52 -11.13 2.76
C LEU A 180 10.60 -12.01 3.39
N GLU A 181 11.56 -12.51 2.60
CA GLU A 181 12.71 -13.26 3.11
C GLU A 181 13.55 -12.39 4.07
N GLY A 182 13.83 -11.13 3.70
CA GLY A 182 14.54 -10.20 4.58
C GLY A 182 13.78 -9.84 5.87
N LEU A 183 12.46 -9.87 5.84
CA LEU A 183 11.63 -9.69 7.04
C LEU A 183 11.78 -10.87 8.02
N LEU A 184 11.86 -12.09 7.52
CA LEU A 184 12.01 -13.30 8.36
C LEU A 184 13.39 -13.44 8.99
N GLU A 185 14.34 -12.60 8.58
CA GLU A 185 15.71 -12.56 9.12
C GLU A 185 15.91 -11.44 10.16
N LEU A 186 14.88 -10.65 10.48
CA LEU A 186 14.88 -9.63 11.52
C LEU A 186 14.41 -10.20 12.85
#